data_411df23d4a62998ea10d0ba949c58430
#
_entry.id   411df23d4a62998ea10d0ba949c58430
#
_cell.length_a   1.000
_cell.length_b   1.000
_cell.length_c   1.000
_cell.angle_alpha   90.00
_cell.angle_beta   90.00
_cell.angle_gamma   90.00
#
_symmetry.space_group_name_H-M   'P 1'
#
loop_
_entity.id
_entity.type
_entity.pdbx_description
1 polymer ?
#
loop_
_entity_poly.entity_id
_entity_poly.type
_entity_poly.pdbx_seq_one_letter_code
_entity_poly.pdbx_strand_id
1 'polypeptide(L)'
;MNDTVAAGVPARTGRYRWAIIALLFFATTVNYIDRTMLGLLAPTLEKELNWNEDDYGNIVTAFQAAYALGFLFMGWLIDRFGPKIGYSIAICIWTVGHVAHGFGGSVASFMAARAVLGVGEAGHFPAVVRSSSEWFPQKERAYAIGWVNSGTTIGVILTAPTLWLFMQALGLGWRETFMYSGLFGVILLALWWWLYSNPRESGRVSEGELKWIEHDPPEQIEKIGWGRVVQTREAWAFASAKFLTDPVWFLMLFWLPKYFSSTYNVDLKVVLLPMILMYLLSDVGSIAGGWLSSRLIQRGRTPNFARKITMIIAGLCVLPLLFVTGIQNMWLAVLLIGIALAGHQAFSTNLLSIPPDMFPKRAVGSVIGLGGFAGGIGGMIMAKSTGLVLDATGGNYTFIFAACTSVYFLAVLSIHLLSPRLERVTVPS
;
A
#
# COMPACT_ATOMS: atom_id res chain seq x y z
N MET A 1 -4.90 -53.96 3.61
CA MET A 1 -3.65 -53.34 3.17
C MET A 1 -4.03 -52.21 2.25
N ASN A 2 -4.23 -51.02 2.79
CA ASN A 2 -4.43 -49.80 2.04
C ASN A 2 -3.31 -48.85 2.50
N ASP A 3 -2.19 -48.89 1.79
CA ASP A 3 -1.14 -47.92 1.89
C ASP A 3 -1.62 -46.62 1.22
N THR A 4 -2.27 -45.74 2.01
CA THR A 4 -2.41 -44.35 1.62
C THR A 4 -1.03 -43.70 1.79
N VAL A 5 -0.26 -43.71 0.69
CA VAL A 5 0.96 -42.95 0.55
C VAL A 5 0.61 -41.47 0.80
N ALA A 6 0.95 -41.02 1.97
CA ALA A 6 0.96 -39.58 2.24
C ALA A 6 1.88 -38.91 1.21
N ALA A 7 1.30 -38.23 0.23
CA ALA A 7 2.04 -37.50 -0.77
C ALA A 7 2.91 -36.47 -0.04
N GLY A 8 4.20 -36.80 0.12
CA GLY A 8 5.19 -35.98 0.78
C GLY A 8 5.20 -34.59 0.14
N VAL A 9 5.10 -33.57 0.95
CA VAL A 9 5.28 -32.18 0.51
C VAL A 9 6.61 -32.10 -0.23
N PRO A 10 6.64 -31.75 -1.53
CA PRO A 10 7.87 -31.76 -2.29
C PRO A 10 8.90 -30.83 -1.64
N ALA A 11 10.12 -31.29 -1.51
CA ALA A 11 11.24 -30.55 -0.94
C ALA A 11 11.33 -29.17 -1.66
N ARG A 12 11.39 -28.08 -0.87
CA ARG A 12 11.53 -26.70 -1.38
C ARG A 12 12.89 -26.55 -2.07
N THR A 13 12.97 -26.79 -3.37
CA THR A 13 14.24 -26.74 -4.13
C THR A 13 14.45 -25.45 -4.89
N GLY A 14 13.73 -24.39 -4.59
CA GLY A 14 13.90 -23.09 -5.23
C GLY A 14 13.38 -21.94 -4.37
N ARG A 15 13.90 -20.73 -4.61
CA ARG A 15 13.54 -19.49 -3.91
C ARG A 15 13.35 -18.32 -4.85
N TYR A 16 13.20 -18.56 -6.15
CA TYR A 16 13.10 -17.49 -7.13
C TYR A 16 11.87 -16.59 -6.90
N ARG A 17 10.78 -17.12 -6.36
CA ARG A 17 9.61 -16.32 -5.95
C ARG A 17 9.97 -15.16 -5.01
N TRP A 18 11.01 -15.32 -4.17
CA TRP A 18 11.45 -14.25 -3.27
C TRP A 18 12.22 -13.15 -4.00
N ALA A 19 12.85 -13.46 -5.15
CA ALA A 19 13.43 -12.43 -6.02
C ALA A 19 12.32 -11.55 -6.64
N ILE A 20 11.16 -12.13 -6.94
CA ILE A 20 9.99 -11.35 -7.39
C ILE A 20 9.47 -10.44 -6.27
N ILE A 21 9.45 -10.91 -5.01
CA ILE A 21 9.08 -10.06 -3.86
C ILE A 21 10.09 -8.94 -3.66
N ALA A 22 11.39 -9.21 -3.77
CA ALA A 22 12.42 -8.17 -3.69
C ALA A 22 12.27 -7.12 -4.80
N LEU A 23 11.91 -7.55 -6.01
CA LEU A 23 11.62 -6.65 -7.12
C LEU A 23 10.37 -5.79 -6.85
N LEU A 24 9.30 -6.38 -6.32
CA LEU A 24 8.09 -5.65 -5.94
C LEU A 24 8.32 -4.72 -4.75
N PHE A 25 9.14 -5.11 -3.78
CA PHE A 25 9.60 -4.25 -2.68
C PHE A 25 10.37 -3.03 -3.22
N PHE A 26 11.32 -3.25 -4.13
CA PHE A 26 12.05 -2.17 -4.79
C PHE A 26 11.10 -1.24 -5.56
N ALA A 27 10.12 -1.81 -6.26
CA ALA A 27 9.09 -1.05 -6.97
C ALA A 27 8.25 -0.19 -6.02
N THR A 28 7.86 -0.74 -4.84
CA THR A 28 7.15 0.02 -3.79
C THR A 28 8.00 1.15 -3.26
N THR A 29 9.29 0.89 -3.03
CA THR A 29 10.24 1.90 -2.55
C THR A 29 10.37 3.07 -3.53
N VAL A 30 10.58 2.79 -4.83
CA VAL A 30 10.64 3.82 -5.88
C VAL A 30 9.33 4.61 -5.95
N ASN A 31 8.19 3.93 -5.96
CA ASN A 31 6.86 4.56 -6.00
C ASN A 31 6.67 5.57 -4.86
N TYR A 32 7.11 5.24 -3.64
CA TYR A 32 6.98 6.14 -2.50
C TYR A 32 8.05 7.25 -2.47
N ILE A 33 9.24 7.04 -3.02
CA ILE A 33 10.22 8.13 -3.25
C ILE A 33 9.60 9.16 -4.20
N ASP A 34 9.06 8.74 -5.34
CA ASP A 34 8.46 9.61 -6.35
C ASP A 34 7.28 10.40 -5.79
N ARG A 35 6.43 9.75 -4.99
CA ARG A 35 5.26 10.35 -4.35
C ARG A 35 5.63 11.44 -3.34
N THR A 36 6.63 11.20 -2.50
CA THR A 36 6.96 12.06 -1.36
C THR A 36 7.96 13.17 -1.70
N MET A 37 8.67 13.06 -2.82
CA MET A 37 9.68 14.01 -3.26
C MET A 37 9.14 15.45 -3.36
N LEU A 38 7.97 15.66 -3.95
CA LEU A 38 7.37 17.00 -4.04
C LEU A 38 7.14 17.62 -2.67
N GLY A 39 6.67 16.84 -1.69
CA GLY A 39 6.41 17.34 -0.35
C GLY A 39 7.67 17.86 0.35
N LEU A 40 8.80 17.18 0.18
CA LEU A 40 10.09 17.62 0.72
C LEU A 40 10.66 18.82 -0.05
N LEU A 41 10.35 18.97 -1.33
CA LEU A 41 10.76 20.12 -2.16
C LEU A 41 9.80 21.30 -2.08
N ALA A 42 8.62 21.14 -1.47
CA ALA A 42 7.58 22.18 -1.42
C ALA A 42 8.12 23.55 -0.96
N PRO A 43 8.87 23.67 0.14
CA PRO A 43 9.38 25.00 0.57
C PRO A 43 10.30 25.67 -0.47
N THR A 44 11.05 24.89 -1.23
CA THR A 44 11.92 25.39 -2.30
C THR A 44 11.09 25.85 -3.50
N LEU A 45 10.10 25.04 -3.90
CA LEU A 45 9.22 25.33 -5.03
C LEU A 45 8.31 26.52 -4.76
N GLU A 46 7.73 26.63 -3.57
CA GLU A 46 6.91 27.77 -3.13
C GLU A 46 7.67 29.08 -3.25
N LYS A 47 8.92 29.09 -2.78
CA LYS A 47 9.78 30.27 -2.83
C LYS A 47 10.20 30.62 -4.27
N GLU A 48 10.57 29.62 -5.10
CA GLU A 48 11.10 29.84 -6.43
C GLU A 48 10.00 30.16 -7.45
N LEU A 49 8.84 29.50 -7.32
CA LEU A 49 7.71 29.62 -8.23
C LEU A 49 6.59 30.56 -7.71
N ASN A 50 6.81 31.19 -6.54
CA ASN A 50 5.86 32.09 -5.86
C ASN A 50 4.49 31.43 -5.63
N TRP A 51 4.48 30.18 -5.17
CA TRP A 51 3.25 29.48 -4.79
C TRP A 51 2.82 29.85 -3.37
N ASN A 52 1.51 29.82 -3.17
CA ASN A 52 0.92 29.87 -1.85
C ASN A 52 0.47 28.47 -1.39
N GLU A 53 -0.04 28.35 -0.15
CA GLU A 53 -0.50 27.07 0.40
C GLU A 53 -1.68 26.47 -0.39
N ASP A 54 -2.57 27.32 -0.94
CA ASP A 54 -3.69 26.86 -1.77
C ASP A 54 -3.22 26.25 -3.09
N ASP A 55 -2.19 26.82 -3.72
CA ASP A 55 -1.58 26.30 -4.93
C ASP A 55 -0.98 24.91 -4.69
N TYR A 56 -0.23 24.76 -3.59
CA TYR A 56 0.30 23.46 -3.19
C TYR A 56 -0.82 22.46 -2.87
N GLY A 57 -1.86 22.90 -2.15
CA GLY A 57 -3.05 22.09 -1.86
C GLY A 57 -3.75 21.58 -3.12
N ASN A 58 -3.88 22.45 -4.15
CA ASN A 58 -4.45 22.07 -5.45
C ASN A 58 -3.61 21.02 -6.18
N ILE A 59 -2.28 21.15 -6.15
CA ILE A 59 -1.35 20.20 -6.75
C ILE A 59 -1.46 18.82 -6.07
N VAL A 60 -1.53 18.78 -4.73
CA VAL A 60 -1.71 17.52 -3.97
C VAL A 60 -3.08 16.91 -4.25
N THR A 61 -4.13 17.74 -4.32
CA THR A 61 -5.50 17.27 -4.61
C THR A 61 -5.61 16.65 -6.01
N ALA A 62 -4.94 17.24 -7.01
CA ALA A 62 -4.90 16.69 -8.38
C ALA A 62 -4.31 15.28 -8.39
N PHE A 63 -3.24 15.03 -7.63
CA PHE A 63 -2.70 13.67 -7.46
C PHE A 63 -3.71 12.73 -6.82
N GLN A 64 -4.31 13.11 -5.70
CA GLN A 64 -5.22 12.24 -4.94
C GLN A 64 -6.46 11.85 -5.76
N ALA A 65 -7.05 12.82 -6.47
CA ALA A 65 -8.19 12.58 -7.35
C ALA A 65 -7.83 11.62 -8.49
N ALA A 66 -6.71 11.89 -9.18
CA ALA A 66 -6.24 11.06 -10.27
C ALA A 66 -5.84 9.65 -9.81
N TYR A 67 -5.23 9.54 -8.62
CA TYR A 67 -4.87 8.27 -7.99
C TYR A 67 -6.10 7.43 -7.64
N ALA A 68 -7.11 8.04 -7.02
CA ALA A 68 -8.34 7.35 -6.68
C ALA A 68 -9.07 6.82 -7.93
N LEU A 69 -9.26 7.66 -8.96
CA LEU A 69 -9.86 7.25 -10.23
C LEU A 69 -8.99 6.25 -10.99
N GLY A 70 -7.68 6.45 -10.94
CA GLY A 70 -6.68 5.59 -11.57
C GLY A 70 -6.75 4.14 -11.08
N PHE A 71 -7.09 3.90 -9.82
CA PHE A 71 -7.23 2.55 -9.27
C PHE A 71 -8.27 1.70 -10.03
N LEU A 72 -9.41 2.29 -10.42
CA LEU A 72 -10.44 1.58 -11.16
C LEU A 72 -9.94 1.15 -12.54
N PHE A 73 -9.27 2.07 -13.25
CA PHE A 73 -8.73 1.81 -14.57
C PHE A 73 -7.55 0.84 -14.54
N MET A 74 -6.59 1.06 -13.65
CA MET A 74 -5.37 0.26 -13.56
C MET A 74 -5.63 -1.15 -13.04
N GLY A 75 -6.59 -1.32 -12.13
CA GLY A 75 -7.02 -2.66 -11.69
C GLY A 75 -7.57 -3.49 -12.84
N TRP A 76 -8.45 -2.91 -13.65
CA TRP A 76 -8.95 -3.53 -14.86
C TRP A 76 -7.85 -3.82 -15.88
N LEU A 77 -6.93 -2.87 -16.10
CA LEU A 77 -5.82 -3.01 -17.05
C LEU A 77 -4.93 -4.21 -16.69
N ILE A 78 -4.59 -4.36 -15.40
CA ILE A 78 -3.75 -5.45 -14.90
C ILE A 78 -4.45 -6.80 -15.02
N ASP A 79 -5.76 -6.87 -14.77
CA ASP A 79 -6.53 -8.10 -14.96
C ASP A 79 -6.66 -8.47 -16.44
N ARG A 80 -6.79 -7.47 -17.32
CA ARG A 80 -6.94 -7.65 -18.76
C ARG A 80 -5.67 -8.16 -19.45
N PHE A 81 -4.53 -7.54 -19.15
CA PHE A 81 -3.26 -7.78 -19.84
C PHE A 81 -2.26 -8.60 -19.01
N GLY A 82 -2.60 -8.92 -17.77
CA GLY A 82 -1.72 -9.56 -16.81
C GLY A 82 -0.69 -8.60 -16.20
N PRO A 83 -0.02 -9.02 -15.09
CA PRO A 83 0.91 -8.15 -14.37
C PRO A 83 2.09 -7.69 -15.21
N LYS A 84 2.65 -8.54 -16.07
CA LYS A 84 3.84 -8.18 -16.86
C LYS A 84 3.61 -6.93 -17.70
N ILE A 85 2.55 -6.89 -18.49
CA ILE A 85 2.24 -5.78 -19.40
C ILE A 85 1.53 -4.67 -18.63
N GLY A 86 0.50 -4.99 -17.84
CA GLY A 86 -0.30 -3.99 -17.12
C GLY A 86 0.53 -3.14 -16.17
N TYR A 87 1.44 -3.76 -15.43
CA TYR A 87 2.32 -3.03 -14.53
C TYR A 87 3.42 -2.26 -15.25
N SER A 88 3.92 -2.76 -16.40
CA SER A 88 4.84 -1.99 -17.24
C SER A 88 4.22 -0.69 -17.72
N ILE A 89 2.96 -0.72 -18.15
CA ILE A 89 2.21 0.48 -18.54
C ILE A 89 2.10 1.45 -17.36
N ALA A 90 1.76 0.96 -16.18
CA ALA A 90 1.69 1.76 -14.96
C ALA A 90 3.04 2.42 -14.64
N ILE A 91 4.16 1.65 -14.66
CA ILE A 91 5.51 2.15 -14.44
C ILE A 91 5.87 3.25 -15.45
N CYS A 92 5.59 3.04 -16.74
CA CYS A 92 5.85 4.05 -17.77
C CYS A 92 5.07 5.35 -17.49
N ILE A 93 3.77 5.25 -17.17
CA ILE A 93 2.92 6.42 -16.92
C ILE A 93 3.43 7.19 -15.70
N TRP A 94 3.71 6.51 -14.57
CA TRP A 94 4.19 7.23 -13.39
C TRP A 94 5.59 7.82 -13.60
N THR A 95 6.50 7.11 -14.29
CA THR A 95 7.84 7.62 -14.58
C THR A 95 7.77 8.89 -15.45
N VAL A 96 6.91 8.90 -16.47
CA VAL A 96 6.65 10.10 -17.28
C VAL A 96 6.09 11.23 -16.42
N GLY A 97 5.09 10.93 -15.57
CA GLY A 97 4.52 11.91 -14.64
C GLY A 97 5.57 12.45 -13.66
N HIS A 98 6.45 11.60 -13.13
CA HIS A 98 7.54 12.01 -12.24
C HIS A 98 8.54 12.96 -12.95
N VAL A 99 9.04 12.54 -14.10
CA VAL A 99 9.99 13.35 -14.91
C VAL A 99 9.35 14.67 -15.36
N ALA A 100 8.04 14.68 -15.68
CA ALA A 100 7.33 15.88 -16.10
C ALA A 100 7.37 17.03 -15.08
N HIS A 101 7.53 16.74 -13.77
CA HIS A 101 7.72 17.78 -12.75
C HIS A 101 8.96 18.64 -13.01
N GLY A 102 10.04 18.05 -13.55
CA GLY A 102 11.26 18.78 -13.89
C GLY A 102 11.06 19.86 -14.98
N PHE A 103 10.02 19.73 -15.81
CA PHE A 103 9.66 20.72 -16.84
C PHE A 103 8.59 21.71 -16.33
N GLY A 104 8.10 21.55 -15.11
CA GLY A 104 7.05 22.37 -14.54
C GLY A 104 7.52 23.82 -14.28
N GLY A 105 6.66 24.78 -14.59
CA GLY A 105 6.89 26.21 -14.36
C GLY A 105 5.64 26.93 -13.82
N SER A 106 4.52 26.21 -13.66
CA SER A 106 3.26 26.78 -13.16
C SER A 106 2.50 25.76 -12.32
N VAL A 107 1.58 26.20 -11.48
CA VAL A 107 0.67 25.35 -10.71
C VAL A 107 -0.05 24.33 -11.61
N ALA A 108 -0.59 24.81 -12.75
CA ALA A 108 -1.29 23.94 -13.70
C ALA A 108 -0.39 22.83 -14.26
N SER A 109 0.88 23.12 -14.59
CA SER A 109 1.83 22.11 -15.08
C SER A 109 2.16 21.07 -14.02
N PHE A 110 2.29 21.47 -12.75
CA PHE A 110 2.50 20.53 -11.64
C PHE A 110 1.24 19.71 -11.33
N MET A 111 0.05 20.32 -11.40
CA MET A 111 -1.22 19.58 -11.29
C MET A 111 -1.34 18.50 -12.38
N ALA A 112 -1.01 18.84 -13.64
CA ALA A 112 -1.01 17.89 -14.73
C ALA A 112 0.02 16.76 -14.53
N ALA A 113 1.25 17.07 -14.16
CA ALA A 113 2.29 16.09 -13.85
C ALA A 113 1.87 15.17 -12.69
N ARG A 114 1.29 15.73 -11.62
CA ARG A 114 0.74 15.00 -10.48
C ARG A 114 -0.43 14.09 -10.85
N ALA A 115 -1.32 14.55 -11.73
CA ALA A 115 -2.42 13.72 -12.21
C ALA A 115 -1.90 12.51 -13.00
N VAL A 116 -0.95 12.71 -13.91
CA VAL A 116 -0.31 11.62 -14.66
C VAL A 116 0.41 10.65 -13.70
N LEU A 117 1.19 11.17 -12.76
CA LEU A 117 1.85 10.38 -11.72
C LEU A 117 0.83 9.55 -10.93
N GLY A 118 -0.25 10.18 -10.46
CA GLY A 118 -1.30 9.54 -9.67
C GLY A 118 -1.99 8.40 -10.40
N VAL A 119 -2.34 8.58 -11.68
CA VAL A 119 -2.90 7.51 -12.51
C VAL A 119 -1.93 6.33 -12.63
N GLY A 120 -0.64 6.59 -12.92
CA GLY A 120 0.36 5.53 -13.05
C GLY A 120 0.58 4.77 -11.74
N GLU A 121 0.77 5.49 -10.64
CA GLU A 121 1.01 4.90 -9.31
C GLU A 121 -0.17 4.08 -8.80
N ALA A 122 -1.41 4.39 -9.21
CA ALA A 122 -2.59 3.62 -8.87
C ALA A 122 -2.53 2.16 -9.35
N GLY A 123 -1.70 1.85 -10.35
CA GLY A 123 -1.47 0.49 -10.83
C GLY A 123 -0.57 -0.35 -9.92
N HIS A 124 0.15 0.26 -8.98
CA HIS A 124 1.13 -0.44 -8.17
C HIS A 124 0.51 -1.55 -7.30
N PHE A 125 -0.40 -1.24 -6.39
CA PHE A 125 -0.99 -2.24 -5.50
C PHE A 125 -1.81 -3.32 -6.21
N PRO A 126 -2.63 -3.03 -7.24
CA PRO A 126 -3.23 -4.07 -8.06
C PRO A 126 -2.21 -5.04 -8.67
N ALA A 127 -1.08 -4.53 -9.18
CA ALA A 127 0.00 -5.35 -9.72
C ALA A 127 0.69 -6.18 -8.64
N VAL A 128 1.02 -5.59 -7.49
CA VAL A 128 1.64 -6.27 -6.34
C VAL A 128 0.79 -7.44 -5.88
N VAL A 129 -0.49 -7.21 -5.61
CA VAL A 129 -1.37 -8.27 -5.07
C VAL A 129 -1.63 -9.34 -6.12
N ARG A 130 -1.82 -8.94 -7.39
CA ARG A 130 -1.98 -9.88 -8.50
C ARG A 130 -0.73 -10.74 -8.70
N SER A 131 0.47 -10.13 -8.75
CA SER A 131 1.74 -10.88 -8.87
C SER A 131 1.97 -11.81 -7.70
N SER A 132 1.69 -11.33 -6.47
CA SER A 132 1.79 -12.17 -5.26
C SER A 132 0.84 -13.36 -5.32
N SER A 133 -0.35 -13.22 -5.93
CA SER A 133 -1.30 -14.32 -6.10
C SER A 133 -0.85 -15.35 -7.14
N GLU A 134 -0.03 -14.94 -8.11
CA GLU A 134 0.54 -15.84 -9.13
C GLU A 134 1.77 -16.60 -8.62
N TRP A 135 2.60 -15.96 -7.77
CA TRP A 135 3.89 -16.49 -7.34
C TRP A 135 3.88 -17.16 -5.97
N PHE A 136 2.83 -16.97 -5.16
CA PHE A 136 2.78 -17.51 -3.80
C PHE A 136 1.49 -18.28 -3.51
N PRO A 137 1.62 -19.47 -2.88
CA PRO A 137 0.46 -20.16 -2.35
C PRO A 137 -0.17 -19.37 -1.20
N GLN A 138 -1.47 -19.56 -0.97
CA GLN A 138 -2.28 -18.85 0.03
C GLN A 138 -1.61 -18.77 1.40
N LYS A 139 -0.95 -19.85 1.82
CA LYS A 139 -0.27 -19.98 3.12
C LYS A 139 0.99 -19.12 3.29
N GLU A 140 1.57 -18.56 2.21
CA GLU A 140 2.74 -17.68 2.25
C GLU A 140 2.43 -16.25 1.76
N ARG A 141 1.29 -16.05 1.08
CA ARG A 141 0.93 -14.83 0.37
C ARG A 141 0.92 -13.58 1.24
N ALA A 142 0.30 -13.64 2.44
CA ALA A 142 0.27 -12.47 3.32
C ALA A 142 1.66 -12.10 3.84
N TYR A 143 2.52 -13.09 4.09
CA TYR A 143 3.89 -12.81 4.49
C TYR A 143 4.68 -12.13 3.35
N ALA A 144 4.49 -12.59 2.12
CA ALA A 144 5.08 -11.96 0.93
C ALA A 144 4.58 -10.52 0.74
N ILE A 145 3.26 -10.29 0.84
CA ILE A 145 2.66 -8.95 0.75
C ILE A 145 3.18 -8.04 1.88
N GLY A 146 3.36 -8.56 3.09
CA GLY A 146 3.93 -7.83 4.22
C GLY A 146 5.32 -7.28 3.93
N TRP A 147 6.18 -8.08 3.30
CA TRP A 147 7.50 -7.63 2.85
C TRP A 147 7.41 -6.54 1.78
N VAL A 148 6.54 -6.69 0.79
CA VAL A 148 6.37 -5.65 -0.24
C VAL A 148 5.83 -4.36 0.36
N ASN A 149 4.87 -4.46 1.29
CA ASN A 149 4.23 -3.31 1.91
C ASN A 149 5.22 -2.49 2.77
N SER A 150 6.23 -3.11 3.38
CA SER A 150 7.28 -2.37 4.11
C SER A 150 8.13 -1.45 3.21
N GLY A 151 8.16 -1.71 1.90
CA GLY A 151 8.77 -0.80 0.92
C GLY A 151 8.15 0.61 0.92
N THR A 152 6.91 0.77 1.39
CA THR A 152 6.25 2.08 1.50
C THR A 152 7.01 3.01 2.43
N THR A 153 7.31 2.54 3.62
CA THR A 153 8.05 3.29 4.65
C THR A 153 9.50 3.52 4.24
N ILE A 154 10.14 2.48 3.72
CA ILE A 154 11.54 2.59 3.24
C ILE A 154 11.62 3.65 2.13
N GLY A 155 10.65 3.73 1.22
CA GLY A 155 10.56 4.77 0.19
C GLY A 155 10.48 6.17 0.79
N VAL A 156 9.59 6.38 1.76
CA VAL A 156 9.47 7.66 2.47
C VAL A 156 10.79 8.06 3.13
N ILE A 157 11.43 7.13 3.85
CA ILE A 157 12.72 7.38 4.54
C ILE A 157 13.83 7.70 3.54
N LEU A 158 13.91 6.98 2.42
CA LEU A 158 14.95 7.16 1.41
C LEU A 158 14.78 8.42 0.56
N THR A 159 13.62 9.09 0.59
CA THR A 159 13.41 10.30 -0.20
C THR A 159 14.38 11.42 0.22
N ALA A 160 14.58 11.66 1.52
CA ALA A 160 15.51 12.69 1.98
C ALA A 160 16.98 12.39 1.60
N PRO A 161 17.53 11.19 1.81
CA PRO A 161 18.85 10.82 1.27
C PRO A 161 18.96 10.95 -0.26
N THR A 162 17.88 10.64 -0.99
CA THR A 162 17.85 10.80 -2.45
C THR A 162 17.97 12.27 -2.85
N LEU A 163 17.21 13.16 -2.22
CA LEU A 163 17.31 14.60 -2.43
C LEU A 163 18.70 15.13 -2.06
N TRP A 164 19.25 14.68 -0.93
CA TRP A 164 20.60 15.06 -0.51
C TRP A 164 21.64 14.66 -1.57
N LEU A 165 21.55 13.43 -2.10
CA LEU A 165 22.46 12.91 -3.13
C LEU A 165 22.42 13.80 -4.38
N PHE A 166 21.24 14.07 -4.92
CA PHE A 166 21.11 14.83 -6.16
C PHE A 166 21.42 16.32 -5.95
N MET A 167 20.86 16.95 -4.94
CA MET A 167 20.95 18.39 -4.77
C MET A 167 22.24 18.84 -4.06
N GLN A 168 22.69 18.14 -3.02
CA GLN A 168 23.86 18.54 -2.24
C GLN A 168 25.16 17.88 -2.73
N ALA A 169 25.14 16.57 -2.96
CA ALA A 169 26.36 15.86 -3.36
C ALA A 169 26.70 16.06 -4.85
N LEU A 170 25.69 16.05 -5.72
CA LEU A 170 25.85 16.24 -7.18
C LEU A 170 25.63 17.68 -7.64
N GLY A 171 25.17 18.59 -6.77
CA GLY A 171 24.98 20.01 -7.08
C GLY A 171 23.86 20.30 -8.08
N LEU A 172 22.88 19.41 -8.23
CA LEU A 172 21.76 19.55 -9.17
C LEU A 172 20.66 20.44 -8.58
N GLY A 173 19.94 21.15 -9.45
CA GLY A 173 18.71 21.84 -9.07
C GLY A 173 17.55 20.86 -8.87
N TRP A 174 16.40 21.36 -8.40
CA TRP A 174 15.21 20.53 -8.21
C TRP A 174 14.65 19.96 -9.54
N ARG A 175 14.81 20.72 -10.66
CA ARG A 175 14.38 20.25 -11.99
C ARG A 175 15.14 19.02 -12.41
N GLU A 176 16.46 19.10 -12.37
CA GLU A 176 17.36 18.00 -12.70
C GLU A 176 17.15 16.84 -11.75
N THR A 177 16.84 17.12 -10.47
CA THR A 177 16.55 16.07 -9.47
C THR A 177 15.33 15.23 -9.88
N PHE A 178 14.22 15.86 -10.31
CA PHE A 178 13.06 15.11 -10.84
C PHE A 178 13.40 14.35 -12.12
N MET A 179 14.17 14.93 -13.03
CA MET A 179 14.53 14.28 -14.28
C MET A 179 15.41 13.05 -14.05
N TYR A 180 16.48 13.19 -13.25
CA TYR A 180 17.43 12.10 -13.04
C TYR A 180 16.93 11.04 -12.06
N SER A 181 16.12 11.38 -11.07
CA SER A 181 15.48 10.38 -10.22
C SER A 181 14.45 9.52 -10.97
N GLY A 182 13.88 10.03 -12.07
CA GLY A 182 13.08 9.23 -13.00
C GLY A 182 13.81 8.02 -13.58
N LEU A 183 15.16 8.01 -13.53
CA LEU A 183 15.97 6.85 -13.90
C LEU A 183 15.67 5.63 -13.02
N PHE A 184 15.23 5.81 -11.78
CA PHE A 184 14.79 4.71 -10.92
C PHE A 184 13.60 3.95 -11.53
N GLY A 185 12.64 4.68 -12.14
CA GLY A 185 11.52 4.07 -12.86
C GLY A 185 11.97 3.32 -14.12
N VAL A 186 12.95 3.86 -14.85
CA VAL A 186 13.53 3.19 -16.03
C VAL A 186 14.26 1.91 -15.64
N ILE A 187 15.08 1.97 -14.59
CA ILE A 187 15.79 0.80 -14.03
C ILE A 187 14.77 -0.25 -13.57
N LEU A 188 13.74 0.19 -12.85
CA LEU A 188 12.66 -0.70 -12.39
C LEU A 188 11.97 -1.38 -13.58
N LEU A 189 11.65 -0.64 -14.64
CA LEU A 189 11.02 -1.20 -15.83
C LEU A 189 11.93 -2.25 -16.50
N ALA A 190 13.22 -1.96 -16.64
CA ALA A 190 14.20 -2.90 -17.19
C ALA A 190 14.31 -4.17 -16.35
N LEU A 191 14.40 -4.03 -15.01
CA LEU A 191 14.44 -5.16 -14.08
C LEU A 191 13.14 -5.96 -14.12
N TRP A 192 11.98 -5.27 -14.24
CA TRP A 192 10.68 -5.91 -14.33
C TRP A 192 10.59 -6.80 -15.58
N TRP A 193 10.98 -6.30 -16.73
CA TRP A 193 10.98 -7.07 -17.96
C TRP A 193 11.97 -8.25 -17.96
N TRP A 194 13.11 -8.07 -17.32
CA TRP A 194 14.15 -9.10 -17.23
C TRP A 194 13.81 -10.19 -16.23
N LEU A 195 13.24 -9.84 -15.05
CA LEU A 195 13.02 -10.79 -13.95
C LEU A 195 11.62 -11.36 -13.92
N TYR A 196 10.59 -10.56 -14.27
CA TYR A 196 9.20 -10.99 -14.13
C TYR A 196 8.72 -11.77 -15.36
N SER A 197 8.13 -12.93 -15.10
CA SER A 197 7.38 -13.75 -16.06
C SER A 197 6.27 -14.52 -15.34
N ASN A 198 5.41 -15.21 -16.05
CA ASN A 198 4.53 -16.18 -15.41
C ASN A 198 5.37 -17.33 -14.82
N PRO A 199 5.07 -17.85 -13.61
CA PRO A 199 5.84 -18.94 -13.01
C PRO A 199 6.04 -20.15 -13.92
N ARG A 200 5.02 -20.52 -14.70
CA ARG A 200 5.08 -21.65 -15.67
C ARG A 200 6.00 -21.41 -16.86
N GLU A 201 6.19 -20.14 -17.23
CA GLU A 201 6.99 -19.71 -18.37
C GLU A 201 8.43 -19.36 -17.96
N SER A 202 8.69 -19.35 -16.66
CA SER A 202 9.98 -18.94 -16.11
C SER A 202 10.99 -20.09 -16.14
N GLY A 203 11.99 -19.98 -17.01
CA GLY A 203 13.13 -20.90 -16.99
C GLY A 203 14.00 -20.84 -15.73
N ARG A 204 13.68 -19.94 -14.77
CA ARG A 204 14.42 -19.74 -13.51
C ARG A 204 13.76 -20.45 -12.33
N VAL A 205 12.56 -20.99 -12.50
CA VAL A 205 11.79 -21.70 -11.47
C VAL A 205 12.06 -23.18 -11.60
N SER A 206 12.51 -23.84 -10.51
CA SER A 206 12.67 -25.28 -10.48
C SER A 206 11.30 -25.98 -10.44
N GLU A 207 11.23 -27.22 -10.92
CA GLU A 207 9.98 -27.99 -10.86
C GLU A 207 9.41 -28.12 -9.44
N GLY A 208 10.28 -28.29 -8.43
CA GLY A 208 9.86 -28.36 -7.03
C GLY A 208 9.29 -27.04 -6.53
N GLU A 209 9.85 -25.90 -6.96
CA GLU A 209 9.30 -24.58 -6.63
C GLU A 209 7.98 -24.33 -7.35
N LEU A 210 7.85 -24.73 -8.62
CA LEU A 210 6.60 -24.59 -9.37
C LEU A 210 5.48 -25.40 -8.70
N LYS A 211 5.73 -26.66 -8.33
CA LYS A 211 4.78 -27.47 -7.56
C LYS A 211 4.39 -26.83 -6.23
N TRP A 212 5.30 -26.13 -5.59
CA TRP A 212 5.02 -25.40 -4.36
C TRP A 212 4.15 -24.16 -4.61
N ILE A 213 4.45 -23.38 -5.65
CA ILE A 213 3.64 -22.21 -6.06
C ILE A 213 2.21 -22.62 -6.39
N GLU A 214 2.05 -23.77 -7.08
CA GLU A 214 0.78 -24.32 -7.53
C GLU A 214 0.12 -25.26 -6.50
N HIS A 215 0.56 -25.21 -5.25
CA HIS A 215 0.02 -26.08 -4.20
C HIS A 215 -1.46 -25.80 -3.86
N ASP A 216 -1.95 -24.61 -4.15
CA ASP A 216 -3.36 -24.28 -3.97
C ASP A 216 -4.23 -25.05 -4.99
N PRO A 217 -5.50 -25.34 -4.65
CA PRO A 217 -6.42 -26.01 -5.59
C PRO A 217 -6.48 -25.25 -6.93
N PRO A 218 -6.59 -25.97 -8.07
CA PRO A 218 -6.66 -25.34 -9.37
C PRO A 218 -7.86 -24.38 -9.44
N GLU A 219 -7.62 -23.18 -9.96
CA GLU A 219 -8.68 -22.22 -10.20
C GLU A 219 -9.53 -22.63 -11.39
N GLN A 220 -10.85 -22.58 -11.24
CA GLN A 220 -11.75 -22.55 -12.38
C GLN A 220 -11.47 -21.25 -13.16
N ILE A 221 -11.22 -21.39 -14.47
CA ILE A 221 -10.83 -20.27 -15.34
C ILE A 221 -12.08 -19.47 -15.73
N GLU A 222 -12.78 -18.89 -14.77
CA GLU A 222 -13.87 -17.99 -15.05
C GLU A 222 -13.36 -16.54 -15.20
N LYS A 223 -13.64 -15.95 -16.34
CA LYS A 223 -13.43 -14.53 -16.59
C LYS A 223 -14.53 -13.74 -15.89
N ILE A 224 -14.26 -13.23 -14.71
CA ILE A 224 -15.19 -12.29 -14.04
C ILE A 224 -14.96 -10.92 -14.65
N GLY A 225 -15.94 -10.41 -15.39
CA GLY A 225 -15.93 -9.02 -15.89
C GLY A 225 -16.07 -8.01 -14.75
N TRP A 226 -15.51 -6.83 -14.93
CA TRP A 226 -15.53 -5.75 -13.92
C TRP A 226 -16.93 -5.43 -13.40
N GLY A 227 -17.94 -5.38 -14.27
CA GLY A 227 -19.34 -5.17 -13.91
C GLY A 227 -19.90 -6.25 -12.97
N ARG A 228 -19.39 -7.48 -13.03
CA ARG A 228 -19.76 -8.55 -12.09
C ARG A 228 -19.03 -8.41 -10.76
N VAL A 229 -17.77 -7.95 -10.76
CA VAL A 229 -17.02 -7.69 -9.52
C VAL A 229 -17.77 -6.73 -8.62
N VAL A 230 -18.27 -5.60 -9.15
CA VAL A 230 -19.01 -4.60 -8.36
C VAL A 230 -20.39 -5.09 -7.88
N GLN A 231 -20.90 -6.18 -8.40
CA GLN A 231 -22.16 -6.80 -7.94
C GLN A 231 -21.94 -7.80 -6.81
N THR A 232 -20.69 -8.20 -6.51
CA THR A 232 -20.40 -9.17 -5.45
C THR A 232 -20.32 -8.52 -4.08
N ARG A 233 -20.92 -9.14 -3.06
CA ARG A 233 -20.85 -8.69 -1.67
C ARG A 233 -19.41 -8.71 -1.15
N GLU A 234 -18.64 -9.67 -1.60
CA GLU A 234 -17.25 -9.91 -1.22
C GLU A 234 -16.33 -8.76 -1.66
N ALA A 235 -16.56 -8.19 -2.85
CA ALA A 235 -15.83 -7.00 -3.30
C ALA A 235 -16.15 -5.78 -2.42
N TRP A 236 -17.40 -5.61 -2.02
CA TRP A 236 -17.81 -4.54 -1.10
C TRP A 236 -17.33 -4.77 0.33
N ALA A 237 -17.16 -6.03 0.77
CA ALA A 237 -16.53 -6.34 2.05
C ALA A 237 -15.08 -5.82 2.09
N PHE A 238 -14.33 -6.00 1.02
CA PHE A 238 -12.99 -5.46 0.89
C PHE A 238 -13.00 -3.92 0.75
N ALA A 239 -13.84 -3.38 -0.15
CA ALA A 239 -13.91 -1.94 -0.43
C ALA A 239 -14.34 -1.13 0.80
N SER A 240 -15.33 -1.60 1.58
CA SER A 240 -15.76 -0.94 2.82
C SER A 240 -14.67 -0.93 3.89
N ALA A 241 -13.93 -2.02 4.02
CA ALA A 241 -12.80 -2.07 4.94
C ALA A 241 -11.68 -1.11 4.53
N LYS A 242 -11.36 -1.01 3.25
CA LYS A 242 -10.42 -0.02 2.70
C LYS A 242 -10.90 1.41 2.94
N PHE A 243 -12.18 1.69 2.66
CA PHE A 243 -12.79 3.00 2.92
C PHE A 243 -12.65 3.43 4.38
N LEU A 244 -12.78 2.50 5.32
CA LEU A 244 -12.66 2.78 6.75
C LEU A 244 -11.22 2.93 7.22
N THR A 245 -10.29 2.10 6.72
CA THR A 245 -8.94 1.99 7.31
C THR A 245 -7.86 2.78 6.59
N ASP A 246 -7.92 2.96 5.27
CA ASP A 246 -6.94 3.75 4.53
C ASP A 246 -6.87 5.23 4.96
N PRO A 247 -8.01 5.89 5.31
CA PRO A 247 -8.00 7.24 5.86
C PRO A 247 -7.08 7.41 7.07
N VAL A 248 -6.95 6.39 7.92
CA VAL A 248 -6.06 6.44 9.09
C VAL A 248 -4.60 6.56 8.66
N TRP A 249 -4.18 5.85 7.63
CA TRP A 249 -2.83 5.97 7.08
C TRP A 249 -2.55 7.38 6.56
N PHE A 250 -3.47 7.96 5.78
CA PHE A 250 -3.34 9.32 5.27
C PHE A 250 -3.31 10.36 6.40
N LEU A 251 -4.15 10.19 7.45
CA LEU A 251 -4.08 11.03 8.64
C LEU A 251 -2.69 10.97 9.27
N MET A 252 -2.16 9.77 9.51
CA MET A 252 -0.85 9.61 10.13
C MET A 252 0.27 10.18 9.26
N LEU A 253 0.15 10.07 7.94
CA LEU A 253 1.16 10.60 7.02
C LEU A 253 1.20 12.13 7.00
N PHE A 254 0.03 12.79 7.01
CA PHE A 254 -0.04 14.25 6.79
C PHE A 254 -0.18 15.07 8.08
N TRP A 255 -0.86 14.53 9.09
CA TRP A 255 -1.18 15.30 10.30
C TRP A 255 -0.29 14.97 11.50
N LEU A 256 0.42 13.85 11.49
CA LEU A 256 1.26 13.44 12.60
C LEU A 256 2.44 14.39 12.85
N PRO A 257 3.15 14.91 11.82
CA PRO A 257 4.18 15.92 12.03
C PRO A 257 3.64 17.19 12.72
N LYS A 258 2.46 17.65 12.31
CA LYS A 258 1.78 18.81 12.89
C LYS A 258 1.37 18.54 14.34
N TYR A 259 0.84 17.35 14.62
CA TYR A 259 0.50 16.92 15.99
C TYR A 259 1.72 16.99 16.91
N PHE A 260 2.87 16.45 16.51
CA PHE A 260 4.09 16.48 17.32
C PHE A 260 4.61 17.90 17.53
N SER A 261 4.65 18.70 16.47
CA SER A 261 5.10 20.09 16.56
C SER A 261 4.22 20.92 17.48
N SER A 262 2.89 20.82 17.36
CA SER A 262 1.95 21.60 18.17
C SER A 262 1.83 21.11 19.62
N THR A 263 1.89 19.78 19.85
CA THR A 263 1.69 19.20 21.19
C THR A 263 2.93 19.28 22.06
N TYR A 264 4.11 19.04 21.46
CA TYR A 264 5.39 19.00 22.19
C TYR A 264 6.25 20.24 22.00
N ASN A 265 5.77 21.22 21.23
CA ASN A 265 6.46 22.47 20.93
C ASN A 265 7.90 22.26 20.41
N VAL A 266 8.06 21.33 19.47
CA VAL A 266 9.36 20.95 18.88
C VAL A 266 9.42 21.36 17.42
N ASP A 267 10.62 21.72 16.96
CA ASP A 267 10.87 22.01 15.55
C ASP A 267 10.68 20.79 14.67
N LEU A 268 10.26 21.00 13.42
CA LEU A 268 10.11 19.92 12.43
C LEU A 268 11.38 19.09 12.25
N LYS A 269 12.57 19.66 12.44
CA LYS A 269 13.85 18.93 12.39
C LYS A 269 13.96 17.89 13.51
N VAL A 270 13.43 18.19 14.69
CA VAL A 270 13.43 17.28 15.86
C VAL A 270 12.40 16.18 15.66
N VAL A 271 11.30 16.43 14.95
CA VAL A 271 10.23 15.46 14.67
C VAL A 271 10.68 14.36 13.71
N LEU A 272 11.72 14.56 12.89
CA LEU A 272 12.18 13.57 11.89
C LEU A 272 12.55 12.21 12.52
N LEU A 273 13.35 12.21 13.59
CA LEU A 273 13.75 10.94 14.23
C LEU A 273 12.56 10.17 14.84
N PRO A 274 11.67 10.81 15.64
CA PRO A 274 10.39 10.23 16.02
C PRO A 274 9.61 9.59 14.86
N MET A 275 9.45 10.32 13.75
CA MET A 275 8.73 9.83 12.57
C MET A 275 9.37 8.58 11.98
N ILE A 276 10.70 8.57 11.80
CA ILE A 276 11.44 7.41 11.30
C ILE A 276 11.22 6.19 12.19
N LEU A 277 11.31 6.34 13.51
CA LEU A 277 11.13 5.24 14.46
C LEU A 277 9.70 4.68 14.42
N MET A 278 8.69 5.56 14.34
CA MET A 278 7.29 5.13 14.23
C MET A 278 7.03 4.36 12.92
N TYR A 279 7.57 4.84 11.81
CA TYR A 279 7.43 4.15 10.53
C TYR A 279 8.21 2.83 10.48
N LEU A 280 9.40 2.73 11.08
CA LEU A 280 10.11 1.45 11.20
C LEU A 280 9.31 0.43 12.02
N LEU A 281 8.64 0.87 13.11
CA LEU A 281 7.72 0.00 13.85
C LEU A 281 6.54 -0.46 12.98
N SER A 282 6.03 0.41 12.11
CA SER A 282 4.96 0.03 11.18
C SER A 282 5.37 -1.10 10.23
N ASP A 283 6.63 -1.10 9.78
CA ASP A 283 7.15 -2.17 8.92
C ASP A 283 7.26 -3.50 9.64
N VAL A 284 7.72 -3.46 10.90
CA VAL A 284 7.70 -4.66 11.77
C VAL A 284 6.27 -5.20 11.86
N GLY A 285 5.27 -4.33 12.02
CA GLY A 285 3.87 -4.70 12.05
C GLY A 285 3.39 -5.36 10.74
N SER A 286 3.76 -4.79 9.60
CA SER A 286 3.43 -5.34 8.27
C SER A 286 3.91 -6.78 8.11
N ILE A 287 5.19 -7.01 8.38
CA ILE A 287 5.84 -8.32 8.25
C ILE A 287 5.28 -9.29 9.30
N ALA A 288 5.17 -8.87 10.56
CA ALA A 288 4.68 -9.70 11.64
C ALA A 288 3.20 -10.11 11.44
N GLY A 289 2.34 -9.19 11.00
CA GLY A 289 0.95 -9.47 10.69
C GLY A 289 0.80 -10.46 9.53
N GLY A 290 1.58 -10.31 8.47
CA GLY A 290 1.64 -11.25 7.37
C GLY A 290 2.15 -12.62 7.80
N TRP A 291 3.22 -12.66 8.61
CA TRP A 291 3.77 -13.89 9.18
C TRP A 291 2.77 -14.61 10.08
N LEU A 292 2.09 -13.90 10.98
CA LEU A 292 1.15 -14.48 11.93
C LEU A 292 0.02 -15.21 11.21
N SER A 293 -0.66 -14.55 10.26
CA SER A 293 -1.76 -15.18 9.52
C SER A 293 -1.27 -16.34 8.64
N SER A 294 -0.12 -16.18 7.98
CA SER A 294 0.49 -17.27 7.22
C SER A 294 0.85 -18.48 8.09
N ARG A 295 1.37 -18.24 9.30
CA ARG A 295 1.72 -19.30 10.26
C ARG A 295 0.48 -20.04 10.77
N LEU A 296 -0.62 -19.33 10.99
CA LEU A 296 -1.89 -19.93 11.38
C LEU A 296 -2.43 -20.86 10.28
N ILE A 297 -2.38 -20.42 9.01
CA ILE A 297 -2.79 -21.25 7.87
C ILE A 297 -1.88 -22.47 7.71
N GLN A 298 -0.56 -22.31 7.87
CA GLN A 298 0.39 -23.43 7.85
C GLN A 298 0.13 -24.46 8.96
N ARG A 299 -0.44 -24.02 10.09
CA ARG A 299 -0.87 -24.88 11.20
C ARG A 299 -2.28 -25.49 11.01
N GLY A 300 -2.85 -25.41 9.81
CA GLY A 300 -4.13 -26.02 9.46
C GLY A 300 -5.37 -25.18 9.84
N ARG A 301 -5.20 -23.90 10.26
CA ARG A 301 -6.35 -23.01 10.46
C ARG A 301 -6.86 -22.50 9.10
N THR A 302 -8.19 -22.29 9.01
CA THR A 302 -8.79 -21.77 7.78
C THR A 302 -8.32 -20.34 7.50
N PRO A 303 -8.21 -19.91 6.23
CA PRO A 303 -7.88 -18.53 5.87
C PRO A 303 -8.84 -17.52 6.51
N ASN A 304 -10.14 -17.84 6.57
CA ASN A 304 -11.15 -17.01 7.26
C ASN A 304 -10.78 -16.71 8.71
N PHE A 305 -10.44 -17.76 9.48
CA PHE A 305 -10.02 -17.59 10.88
C PHE A 305 -8.69 -16.83 10.97
N ALA A 306 -7.69 -17.25 10.20
CA ALA A 306 -6.34 -16.68 10.27
C ALA A 306 -6.31 -15.18 9.93
N ARG A 307 -7.02 -14.75 8.85
CA ARG A 307 -7.09 -13.35 8.47
C ARG A 307 -7.82 -12.51 9.50
N LYS A 308 -9.06 -12.91 9.87
CA LYS A 308 -9.90 -12.15 10.81
C LYS A 308 -9.27 -12.02 12.19
N ILE A 309 -8.72 -13.11 12.76
CA ILE A 309 -8.08 -13.04 14.09
C ILE A 309 -6.83 -12.15 14.07
N THR A 310 -6.02 -12.21 13.00
CA THR A 310 -4.86 -11.33 12.86
C THR A 310 -5.30 -9.87 12.71
N MET A 311 -6.37 -9.59 11.98
CA MET A 311 -6.91 -8.24 11.84
C MET A 311 -7.49 -7.70 13.16
N ILE A 312 -8.12 -8.55 13.98
CA ILE A 312 -8.58 -8.18 15.33
C ILE A 312 -7.39 -7.84 16.23
N ILE A 313 -6.34 -8.69 16.25
CA ILE A 313 -5.12 -8.43 17.03
C ILE A 313 -4.47 -7.12 16.55
N ALA A 314 -4.41 -6.90 15.25
CA ALA A 314 -3.91 -5.65 14.64
C ALA A 314 -4.73 -4.43 15.10
N GLY A 315 -6.08 -4.54 15.12
CA GLY A 315 -6.97 -3.51 15.64
C GLY A 315 -6.75 -3.22 17.14
N LEU A 316 -6.47 -4.25 17.94
CA LEU A 316 -6.12 -4.09 19.37
C LEU A 316 -4.78 -3.33 19.53
N CYS A 317 -3.81 -3.53 18.63
CA CYS A 317 -2.57 -2.76 18.62
C CYS A 317 -2.79 -1.26 18.28
N VAL A 318 -3.95 -0.87 17.76
CA VAL A 318 -4.28 0.55 17.52
C VAL A 318 -4.90 1.22 18.75
N LEU A 319 -5.42 0.47 19.73
CA LEU A 319 -6.05 1.02 20.94
C LEU A 319 -5.16 2.01 21.72
N PRO A 320 -3.81 1.85 21.83
CA PRO A 320 -2.96 2.81 22.51
C PRO A 320 -3.09 4.24 22.00
N LEU A 321 -3.54 4.45 20.75
CA LEU A 321 -3.77 5.76 20.17
C LEU A 321 -4.78 6.61 20.95
N LEU A 322 -5.74 5.99 21.65
CA LEU A 322 -6.72 6.66 22.52
C LEU A 322 -6.08 7.44 23.67
N PHE A 323 -4.91 7.03 24.13
CA PHE A 323 -4.25 7.60 25.29
C PHE A 323 -3.19 8.64 24.95
N VAL A 324 -2.83 8.76 23.65
CA VAL A 324 -1.69 9.55 23.19
C VAL A 324 -1.88 11.05 23.48
N THR A 325 -3.10 11.58 23.36
CA THR A 325 -3.37 13.03 23.57
C THR A 325 -3.16 13.49 25.00
N GLY A 326 -3.16 12.58 25.99
CA GLY A 326 -2.88 12.89 27.40
C GLY A 326 -1.42 12.73 27.82
N ILE A 327 -0.53 12.30 26.90
CA ILE A 327 0.85 11.94 27.24
C ILE A 327 1.78 13.14 27.05
N GLN A 328 2.44 13.54 28.15
CA GLN A 328 3.43 14.64 28.12
C GLN A 328 4.81 14.18 27.61
N ASN A 329 5.16 12.90 27.80
CA ASN A 329 6.42 12.36 27.32
C ASN A 329 6.36 12.03 25.84
N MET A 330 7.05 12.81 25.00
CA MET A 330 7.10 12.63 23.56
C MET A 330 7.53 11.22 23.15
N TRP A 331 8.53 10.63 23.78
CA TRP A 331 9.03 9.30 23.40
C TRP A 331 8.04 8.18 23.72
N LEU A 332 7.25 8.33 24.79
CA LEU A 332 6.15 7.40 25.08
C LEU A 332 5.05 7.53 24.02
N ALA A 333 4.72 8.75 23.58
CA ALA A 333 3.78 8.95 22.48
C ALA A 333 4.31 8.34 21.16
N VAL A 334 5.60 8.49 20.85
CA VAL A 334 6.27 7.85 19.70
C VAL A 334 6.09 6.32 19.74
N LEU A 335 6.32 5.71 20.90
CA LEU A 335 6.14 4.27 21.07
C LEU A 335 4.68 3.83 20.84
N LEU A 336 3.73 4.52 21.46
CA LEU A 336 2.30 4.16 21.36
C LEU A 336 1.76 4.37 19.94
N ILE A 337 2.13 5.47 19.29
CA ILE A 337 1.76 5.72 17.88
C ILE A 337 2.46 4.71 16.96
N GLY A 338 3.73 4.39 17.24
CA GLY A 338 4.46 3.36 16.49
C GLY A 338 3.81 1.98 16.57
N ILE A 339 3.31 1.58 17.76
CA ILE A 339 2.53 0.36 17.95
C ILE A 339 1.21 0.43 17.17
N ALA A 340 0.53 1.57 17.19
CA ALA A 340 -0.70 1.76 16.42
C ALA A 340 -0.47 1.68 14.91
N LEU A 341 0.61 2.27 14.40
CA LEU A 341 1.01 2.16 13.00
C LEU A 341 1.42 0.73 12.62
N ALA A 342 2.08 0.00 13.53
CA ALA A 342 2.37 -1.43 13.35
C ALA A 342 1.06 -2.24 13.23
N GLY A 343 0.07 -1.93 14.07
CA GLY A 343 -1.28 -2.49 13.98
C GLY A 343 -1.94 -2.17 12.64
N HIS A 344 -1.91 -0.91 12.21
CA HIS A 344 -2.44 -0.51 10.90
C HIS A 344 -1.83 -1.32 9.75
N GLN A 345 -0.51 -1.42 9.69
CA GLN A 345 0.17 -2.14 8.61
C GLN A 345 -0.04 -3.65 8.67
N ALA A 346 -0.12 -4.25 9.86
CA ALA A 346 -0.51 -5.64 10.03
C ALA A 346 -1.92 -5.90 9.52
N PHE A 347 -2.87 -4.98 9.79
CA PHE A 347 -4.23 -5.01 9.29
C PHE A 347 -4.27 -4.90 7.76
N SER A 348 -3.61 -3.89 7.20
CA SER A 348 -3.52 -3.62 5.76
C SER A 348 -2.98 -4.83 4.99
N THR A 349 -1.89 -5.44 5.46
CA THR A 349 -1.29 -6.65 4.86
C THR A 349 -2.28 -7.82 4.79
N ASN A 350 -3.05 -8.04 5.84
CA ASN A 350 -4.06 -9.09 5.88
C ASN A 350 -5.28 -8.74 5.02
N LEU A 351 -5.70 -7.49 5.03
CA LEU A 351 -6.78 -7.00 4.19
C LEU A 351 -6.45 -7.17 2.70
N LEU A 352 -5.24 -6.79 2.26
CA LEU A 352 -4.75 -6.99 0.88
C LEU A 352 -4.64 -8.47 0.47
N SER A 353 -4.61 -9.37 1.44
CA SER A 353 -4.57 -10.81 1.19
C SER A 353 -5.97 -11.43 0.98
N ILE A 354 -7.05 -10.71 1.33
CA ILE A 354 -8.43 -11.20 1.20
C ILE A 354 -8.87 -11.34 -0.27
N PRO A 355 -8.67 -10.35 -1.16
CA PRO A 355 -9.09 -10.49 -2.56
C PRO A 355 -8.53 -11.73 -3.27
N PRO A 356 -7.23 -12.06 -3.20
CA PRO A 356 -6.71 -13.27 -3.84
C PRO A 356 -7.11 -14.57 -3.13
N ASP A 357 -7.63 -14.51 -1.90
CA ASP A 357 -8.18 -15.67 -1.21
C ASP A 357 -9.61 -15.99 -1.69
N MET A 358 -10.38 -14.96 -2.11
CA MET A 358 -11.78 -15.10 -2.50
C MET A 358 -12.03 -15.05 -4.01
N PHE A 359 -11.23 -14.30 -4.76
CA PHE A 359 -11.45 -14.06 -6.18
C PHE A 359 -10.44 -14.82 -7.05
N PRO A 360 -10.83 -15.22 -8.27
CA PRO A 360 -9.87 -15.78 -9.23
C PRO A 360 -8.82 -14.71 -9.60
N LYS A 361 -7.61 -15.19 -9.91
CA LYS A 361 -6.45 -14.33 -10.18
C LYS A 361 -6.75 -13.19 -11.17
N ARG A 362 -7.56 -13.44 -12.19
CA ARG A 362 -7.94 -12.46 -13.23
C ARG A 362 -8.90 -11.35 -12.77
N ALA A 363 -9.44 -11.42 -11.56
CA ALA A 363 -10.32 -10.41 -10.99
C ALA A 363 -9.68 -9.67 -9.81
N VAL A 364 -8.54 -10.14 -9.31
CA VAL A 364 -7.87 -9.58 -8.13
C VAL A 364 -7.50 -8.11 -8.33
N GLY A 365 -6.98 -7.74 -9.49
CA GLY A 365 -6.62 -6.36 -9.80
C GLY A 365 -7.82 -5.42 -9.76
N SER A 366 -8.95 -5.84 -10.33
CA SER A 366 -10.22 -5.08 -10.31
C SER A 366 -10.76 -4.92 -8.90
N VAL A 367 -10.71 -5.96 -8.06
CA VAL A 367 -11.14 -5.88 -6.65
C VAL A 367 -10.25 -4.94 -5.85
N ILE A 368 -8.93 -5.03 -6.02
CA ILE A 368 -7.97 -4.12 -5.39
C ILE A 368 -8.19 -2.69 -5.88
N GLY A 369 -8.49 -2.51 -7.18
CA GLY A 369 -8.84 -1.22 -7.77
C GLY A 369 -10.08 -0.60 -7.12
N LEU A 370 -11.14 -1.38 -6.94
CA LEU A 370 -12.37 -0.93 -6.25
C LEU A 370 -12.07 -0.51 -4.80
N GLY A 371 -11.30 -1.33 -4.07
CA GLY A 371 -10.90 -1.01 -2.71
C GLY A 371 -10.01 0.23 -2.61
N GLY A 372 -9.05 0.39 -3.52
CA GLY A 372 -8.18 1.57 -3.58
C GLY A 372 -8.96 2.85 -3.88
N PHE A 373 -9.94 2.79 -4.79
CA PHE A 373 -10.86 3.90 -5.05
C PHE A 373 -11.66 4.27 -3.79
N ALA A 374 -12.25 3.28 -3.12
CA ALA A 374 -13.00 3.50 -1.88
C ALA A 374 -12.11 4.10 -0.77
N GLY A 375 -10.90 3.57 -0.59
CA GLY A 375 -9.90 4.09 0.36
C GLY A 375 -9.47 5.53 0.04
N GLY A 376 -9.30 5.86 -1.24
CA GLY A 376 -8.98 7.21 -1.70
C GLY A 376 -10.09 8.22 -1.37
N ILE A 377 -11.36 7.86 -1.61
CA ILE A 377 -12.52 8.69 -1.21
C ILE A 377 -12.55 8.86 0.31
N GLY A 378 -12.36 7.77 1.07
CA GLY A 378 -12.30 7.83 2.53
C GLY A 378 -11.20 8.77 3.02
N GLY A 379 -10.02 8.73 2.38
CA GLY A 379 -8.89 9.61 2.67
C GLY A 379 -9.21 11.09 2.45
N MET A 380 -9.88 11.43 1.34
CA MET A 380 -10.32 12.81 1.07
C MET A 380 -11.32 13.31 2.12
N ILE A 381 -12.29 12.46 2.50
CA ILE A 381 -13.27 12.80 3.57
C ILE A 381 -12.53 13.02 4.89
N MET A 382 -11.60 12.12 5.26
CA MET A 382 -10.85 12.23 6.51
C MET A 382 -10.01 13.52 6.56
N ALA A 383 -9.32 13.85 5.47
CA ALA A 383 -8.48 15.05 5.41
C ALA A 383 -9.32 16.33 5.70
N LYS A 384 -10.49 16.45 5.05
CA LYS A 384 -11.40 17.57 5.27
C LYS A 384 -12.02 17.58 6.69
N SER A 385 -12.48 16.41 7.14
CA SER A 385 -13.10 16.26 8.46
C SER A 385 -12.09 16.55 9.60
N THR A 386 -10.84 16.14 9.42
CA THR A 386 -9.77 16.43 10.41
C THR A 386 -9.58 17.92 10.60
N GLY A 387 -9.48 18.70 9.52
CA GLY A 387 -9.38 20.15 9.62
C GLY A 387 -10.55 20.77 10.38
N LEU A 388 -11.80 20.41 9.97
CA LEU A 388 -13.00 20.91 10.62
C LEU A 388 -13.09 20.58 12.13
N VAL A 389 -12.71 19.36 12.51
CA VAL A 389 -12.69 18.94 13.93
C VAL A 389 -11.64 19.72 14.71
N LEU A 390 -10.42 19.90 14.17
CA LEU A 390 -9.37 20.65 14.84
C LEU A 390 -9.76 22.13 15.02
N ASP A 391 -10.36 22.76 14.02
CA ASP A 391 -10.84 24.13 14.09
C ASP A 391 -11.95 24.27 15.15
N ALA A 392 -12.91 23.35 15.17
CA ALA A 392 -14.02 23.36 16.10
C ALA A 392 -13.60 23.05 17.56
N THR A 393 -12.50 22.31 17.76
CA THR A 393 -12.05 21.85 19.09
C THR A 393 -10.82 22.57 19.59
N GLY A 394 -10.34 23.61 18.90
CA GLY A 394 -9.13 24.33 19.27
C GLY A 394 -7.86 23.48 19.19
N GLY A 395 -7.78 22.58 18.22
CA GLY A 395 -6.60 21.74 17.96
C GLY A 395 -6.59 20.39 18.71
N ASN A 396 -7.71 19.94 19.26
CA ASN A 396 -7.79 18.69 20.04
C ASN A 396 -7.93 17.45 19.13
N TYR A 397 -6.92 16.58 19.14
CA TYR A 397 -6.87 15.33 18.36
C TYR A 397 -7.64 14.14 18.98
N THR A 398 -8.18 14.28 20.19
CA THR A 398 -8.79 13.14 20.93
C THR A 398 -9.92 12.48 20.13
N PHE A 399 -10.83 13.27 19.57
CA PHE A 399 -11.94 12.74 18.75
C PHE A 399 -11.45 12.04 17.48
N ILE A 400 -10.42 12.59 16.86
CA ILE A 400 -9.82 12.05 15.63
C ILE A 400 -9.17 10.70 15.93
N PHE A 401 -8.37 10.60 16.99
CA PHE A 401 -7.70 9.36 17.38
C PHE A 401 -8.72 8.30 17.87
N ALA A 402 -9.78 8.70 18.53
CA ALA A 402 -10.87 7.80 18.89
C ALA A 402 -11.59 7.23 17.67
N ALA A 403 -11.90 8.07 16.67
CA ALA A 403 -12.45 7.62 15.41
C ALA A 403 -11.48 6.65 14.70
N CYS A 404 -10.19 7.00 14.58
CA CYS A 404 -9.16 6.15 13.98
C CYS A 404 -9.05 4.79 14.66
N THR A 405 -9.26 4.70 15.96
CA THR A 405 -9.19 3.44 16.69
C THR A 405 -10.42 2.55 16.43
N SER A 406 -11.61 3.16 16.36
CA SER A 406 -12.87 2.43 16.21
C SER A 406 -13.06 1.81 14.82
N VAL A 407 -12.52 2.44 13.76
CA VAL A 407 -12.74 2.01 12.36
C VAL A 407 -12.20 0.61 12.06
N TYR A 408 -11.18 0.12 12.76
CA TYR A 408 -10.64 -1.22 12.55
C TYR A 408 -11.62 -2.31 12.94
N PHE A 409 -12.32 -2.14 14.06
CA PHE A 409 -13.36 -3.07 14.51
C PHE A 409 -14.59 -3.02 13.62
N LEU A 410 -14.96 -1.80 13.16
CA LEU A 410 -16.02 -1.61 12.18
C LEU A 410 -15.65 -2.26 10.83
N ALA A 411 -14.39 -2.18 10.41
CA ALA A 411 -13.91 -2.82 9.19
C ALA A 411 -13.99 -4.35 9.29
N VAL A 412 -13.55 -4.96 10.41
CA VAL A 412 -13.70 -6.41 10.62
C VAL A 412 -15.17 -6.80 10.65
N LEU A 413 -16.03 -5.99 11.30
CA LEU A 413 -17.47 -6.23 11.35
C LEU A 413 -18.08 -6.16 9.94
N SER A 414 -17.75 -5.14 9.13
CA SER A 414 -18.23 -5.01 7.75
C SER A 414 -17.82 -6.20 6.89
N ILE A 415 -16.56 -6.65 7.01
CA ILE A 415 -16.10 -7.87 6.34
C ILE A 415 -16.91 -9.08 6.80
N HIS A 416 -17.18 -9.20 8.11
CA HIS A 416 -17.92 -10.34 8.63
C HIS A 416 -19.38 -10.36 8.20
N LEU A 417 -20.03 -9.20 8.13
CA LEU A 417 -21.43 -9.08 7.70
C LEU A 417 -21.61 -9.31 6.19
N LEU A 418 -20.69 -8.79 5.37
CA LEU A 418 -20.75 -8.89 3.92
C LEU A 418 -20.17 -10.22 3.40
N SER A 419 -19.15 -10.76 4.08
CA SER A 419 -18.51 -12.05 3.77
C SER A 419 -18.20 -12.80 5.08
N PRO A 420 -19.20 -13.50 5.67
CA PRO A 420 -19.04 -14.24 6.93
C PRO A 420 -17.94 -15.30 6.84
N ARG A 421 -17.81 -15.92 5.69
CA ARG A 421 -16.76 -16.87 5.34
C ARG A 421 -15.99 -16.33 4.16
N LEU A 422 -14.65 -16.26 4.27
CA LEU A 422 -13.78 -15.87 3.17
C LEU A 422 -13.58 -17.08 2.21
N GLU A 423 -14.68 -17.46 1.58
CA GLU A 423 -14.72 -18.57 0.60
C GLU A 423 -14.60 -18.01 -0.81
N ARG A 424 -14.23 -18.85 -1.76
CA ARG A 424 -14.15 -18.45 -3.17
C ARG A 424 -15.52 -18.04 -3.69
N VAL A 425 -15.55 -16.89 -4.35
CA VAL A 425 -16.76 -16.38 -4.98
C VAL A 425 -17.12 -17.27 -6.16
N THR A 426 -18.29 -17.91 -6.06
CA THR A 426 -18.92 -18.56 -7.21
C THR A 426 -19.77 -17.52 -7.93
N VAL A 427 -19.32 -17.11 -9.13
CA VAL A 427 -20.12 -16.18 -9.94
C VAL A 427 -21.09 -17.03 -10.77
N PRO A 428 -22.41 -16.78 -10.68
CA PRO A 428 -23.37 -17.41 -11.57
C PRO A 428 -23.01 -17.11 -13.03
N SER A 429 -23.01 -18.13 -13.87
CA SER A 429 -22.74 -18.09 -15.31
C SER A 429 -23.65 -17.11 -16.07
#